data_e4becf10ad6ee137e5766daeaa4f93ce
#
_entry.id   e4becf10ad6ee137e5766daeaa4f93ce
#
_cell.length_a   1.000
_cell.length_b   1.000
_cell.length_c   1.000
_cell.angle_alpha   90.00
_cell.angle_beta   90.00
_cell.angle_gamma   90.00
#
_symmetry.space_group_name_H-M   'P 1'
#
loop_
_entity.id
_entity.type
_entity.pdbx_description
1 polymer ?
#
loop_
_entity_poly.entity_id
_entity_poly.type
_entity_poly.pdbx_seq_one_letter_code
_entity_poly.pdbx_strand_id
1 'polypeptide(L)'
;AGAIILNRYSSNYHSGITDWSYQIDFDYNPTPAHHIKFGTGYLFHRFQPDVTTSVISDKTDNRIDRDTTYHNANNSRIHAHEVTAYAEDNFKIGSRLRLNLGLHLSLFHVQDQNYLSLQPRISARYQLNKDITIKASYTKMNQYVHLLSSMPIAMPTDLWVPVTKKIKPMRSHQYALGGYYT
;
A
#
# COMPACT_ATOMS: atom_id res chain seq x y z
N ALA A 1 27.06 50.97 9.95
CA ALA A 1 27.10 49.52 10.14
C ALA A 1 25.69 48.98 9.92
N GLY A 2 25.50 48.21 8.85
CA GLY A 2 24.19 47.62 8.52
C GLY A 2 23.95 46.38 9.40
N ALA A 3 22.77 46.29 9.99
CA ALA A 3 22.34 45.10 10.71
C ALA A 3 22.07 43.97 9.76
N ILE A 4 22.71 42.84 9.91
CA ILE A 4 22.47 41.62 9.17
C ILE A 4 21.40 40.81 9.94
N ILE A 5 20.21 40.69 9.42
CA ILE A 5 19.17 39.82 9.97
C ILE A 5 19.26 38.47 9.27
N LEU A 6 19.66 37.45 10.01
CA LEU A 6 19.70 36.07 9.52
C LEU A 6 18.47 35.33 10.06
N ASN A 7 17.56 34.99 9.17
CA ASN A 7 16.45 34.10 9.49
C ASN A 7 16.79 32.71 9.01
N ARG A 8 16.87 31.75 9.90
CA ARG A 8 17.06 30.33 9.56
C ARG A 8 15.77 29.57 9.81
N TYR A 9 15.24 28.97 8.77
CA TYR A 9 14.11 28.08 8.84
C TYR A 9 14.58 26.64 8.61
N SER A 10 14.24 25.74 9.52
CA SER A 10 14.57 24.33 9.42
C SER A 10 13.31 23.49 9.70
N SER A 11 12.96 22.58 8.81
CA SER A 11 11.89 21.61 9.00
C SER A 11 12.46 20.21 8.91
N ASN A 12 12.25 19.41 9.93
CA ASN A 12 12.61 18.00 9.96
C ASN A 12 11.33 17.17 9.84
N TYR A 13 11.28 16.32 8.82
CA TYR A 13 10.21 15.37 8.61
C TYR A 13 10.72 13.97 8.94
N HIS A 14 10.04 13.27 9.81
CA HIS A 14 10.29 11.88 10.11
C HIS A 14 9.01 11.09 9.93
N SER A 15 8.99 10.15 9.00
CA SER A 15 7.85 9.27 8.76
C SER A 15 8.28 7.82 8.87
N GLY A 16 7.53 7.04 9.62
CA GLY A 16 7.81 5.62 9.81
C GLY A 16 6.53 4.80 9.82
N ILE A 17 6.65 3.57 9.29
CA ILE A 17 5.63 2.53 9.44
C ILE A 17 6.29 1.34 10.10
N THR A 18 5.62 0.77 11.11
CA THR A 18 6.01 -0.49 11.71
C THR A 18 4.88 -1.47 11.51
N ASP A 19 5.19 -2.60 10.87
CA ASP A 19 4.21 -3.63 10.53
C ASP A 19 4.53 -4.94 11.27
N TRP A 20 3.47 -5.56 11.77
CA TRP A 20 3.50 -6.91 12.31
C TRP A 20 2.53 -7.76 11.52
N SER A 21 3.03 -8.81 10.88
CA SER A 21 2.22 -9.69 10.03
C SER A 21 2.25 -11.12 10.53
N TYR A 22 1.10 -11.76 10.39
CA TYR A 22 0.91 -13.18 10.60
C TYR A 22 0.10 -13.73 9.42
N GLN A 23 0.55 -14.84 8.84
CA GLN A 23 -0.09 -15.47 7.70
C GLN A 23 -0.04 -16.99 7.82
N ILE A 24 -1.14 -17.65 7.45
CA ILE A 24 -1.25 -19.10 7.34
C ILE A 24 -1.75 -19.42 5.94
N ASP A 25 -1.03 -20.29 5.25
CA ASP A 25 -1.36 -20.73 3.90
C ASP A 25 -1.47 -22.25 3.86
N PHE A 26 -2.43 -22.73 3.06
CA PHE A 26 -2.69 -24.14 2.83
C PHE A 26 -2.64 -24.41 1.33
N ASP A 27 -2.05 -25.54 1.00
CA ASP A 27 -1.96 -26.09 -0.34
C ASP A 27 -2.72 -27.43 -0.37
N TYR A 28 -3.71 -27.55 -1.27
CA TYR A 28 -4.53 -28.74 -1.35
C TYR A 28 -4.72 -29.18 -2.79
N ASN A 29 -4.32 -30.40 -3.07
CA ASN A 29 -4.37 -31.00 -4.41
C ASN A 29 -5.34 -32.19 -4.41
N PRO A 30 -6.66 -31.98 -4.52
CA PRO A 30 -7.65 -33.07 -4.49
C PRO A 30 -7.55 -33.98 -5.69
N THR A 31 -7.17 -33.45 -6.85
CA THR A 31 -6.98 -34.16 -8.10
C THR A 31 -5.83 -33.58 -8.90
N PRO A 32 -5.28 -34.27 -9.91
CA PRO A 32 -4.24 -33.72 -10.79
C PRO A 32 -4.71 -32.49 -11.62
N ALA A 33 -6.03 -32.26 -11.69
CA ALA A 33 -6.62 -31.15 -12.41
C ALA A 33 -6.79 -29.89 -11.55
N HIS A 34 -6.87 -30.03 -10.22
CA HIS A 34 -7.11 -28.95 -9.28
C HIS A 34 -5.92 -28.74 -8.36
N HIS A 35 -5.47 -27.50 -8.25
CA HIS A 35 -4.50 -27.07 -7.28
C HIS A 35 -5.07 -25.87 -6.52
N ILE A 36 -5.60 -26.13 -5.33
CA ILE A 36 -6.30 -25.18 -4.52
C ILE A 36 -5.33 -24.61 -3.48
N LYS A 37 -5.23 -23.28 -3.42
CA LYS A 37 -4.52 -22.56 -2.37
C LYS A 37 -5.50 -21.70 -1.62
N PHE A 38 -5.43 -21.69 -0.31
CA PHE A 38 -6.24 -20.82 0.50
C PHE A 38 -5.49 -20.45 1.79
N GLY A 39 -5.84 -19.31 2.32
CA GLY A 39 -5.14 -18.85 3.52
C GLY A 39 -5.83 -17.66 4.15
N THR A 40 -5.28 -17.27 5.29
CA THR A 40 -5.72 -16.10 6.04
C THR A 40 -4.50 -15.37 6.58
N GLY A 41 -4.62 -14.05 6.68
CA GLY A 41 -3.56 -13.20 7.19
C GLY A 41 -4.11 -12.13 8.11
N TYR A 42 -3.26 -11.66 9.00
CA TYR A 42 -3.49 -10.51 9.84
C TYR A 42 -2.27 -9.59 9.79
N LEU A 43 -2.49 -8.32 9.59
CA LEU A 43 -1.46 -7.30 9.52
C LEU A 43 -1.84 -6.13 10.43
N PHE A 44 -0.95 -5.80 11.35
CA PHE A 44 -1.05 -4.64 12.21
C PHE A 44 -0.08 -3.56 11.75
N HIS A 45 -0.60 -2.39 11.44
CA HIS A 45 0.17 -1.23 11.04
C HIS A 45 0.22 -0.19 12.16
N ARG A 46 1.42 0.36 12.39
CA ARG A 46 1.63 1.54 13.21
C ARG A 46 2.27 2.62 12.36
N PHE A 47 1.52 3.66 12.09
CA PHE A 47 2.00 4.85 11.37
C PHE A 47 2.49 5.89 12.38
N GLN A 48 3.65 6.46 12.12
CA GLN A 48 4.27 7.52 12.93
C GLN A 48 4.60 8.70 12.02
N PRO A 49 3.62 9.56 11.69
CA PRO A 49 3.91 10.81 10.99
C PRO A 49 4.44 11.82 12.00
N ASP A 50 5.72 12.16 11.92
CA ASP A 50 6.34 13.17 12.78
C ASP A 50 6.88 14.32 11.94
N VAL A 51 6.48 15.55 12.29
CA VAL A 51 6.91 16.77 11.64
C VAL A 51 7.37 17.75 12.71
N THR A 52 8.66 18.09 12.68
CA THR A 52 9.24 19.10 13.57
C THR A 52 9.66 20.31 12.75
N THR A 53 9.11 21.46 13.07
CA THR A 53 9.49 22.73 12.44
C THR A 53 10.19 23.62 13.44
N SER A 54 11.39 24.04 13.10
CA SER A 54 12.18 24.98 13.91
C SER A 54 12.40 26.27 13.14
N VAL A 55 12.13 27.38 13.76
CA VAL A 55 12.40 28.73 13.23
C VAL A 55 13.40 29.38 14.14
N ILE A 56 14.59 29.66 13.65
CA ILE A 56 15.63 30.40 14.34
C ILE A 56 15.75 31.74 13.65
N SER A 57 15.50 32.81 14.36
CA SER A 57 15.71 34.18 13.88
C SER A 57 16.84 34.82 14.68
N ASP A 58 17.92 35.19 14.00
CA ASP A 58 19.10 35.80 14.59
C ASP A 58 19.12 37.30 14.26
N LYS A 59 19.25 38.14 15.26
CA LYS A 59 19.53 39.57 15.09
C LYS A 59 20.98 39.88 15.37
N THR A 60 21.48 40.87 14.65
CA THR A 60 22.83 41.44 14.67
C THR A 60 23.35 41.76 16.05
N ASP A 61 24.02 41.02 16.70
CA ASP A 61 24.91 41.26 17.89
C ASP A 61 25.14 39.98 18.69
N ASN A 62 25.30 38.85 18.04
CA ASN A 62 25.52 37.57 18.74
C ASN A 62 24.47 37.20 19.79
N ARG A 63 23.27 37.78 19.73
CA ARG A 63 22.13 37.41 20.58
C ARG A 63 21.05 36.70 19.75
N ILE A 64 20.77 35.48 20.11
CA ILE A 64 19.62 34.72 19.63
C ILE A 64 18.39 35.39 20.19
N ASP A 65 17.66 36.11 19.35
CA ASP A 65 16.51 36.91 19.79
C ASP A 65 15.23 36.08 19.88
N ARG A 66 15.14 34.97 19.16
CA ARG A 66 14.03 34.00 19.22
C ARG A 66 14.44 32.64 18.64
N ASP A 67 14.49 31.64 19.48
CA ASP A 67 14.47 30.24 19.08
C ASP A 67 13.10 29.67 19.38
N THR A 68 12.30 29.40 18.34
CA THR A 68 10.96 28.85 18.52
C THR A 68 10.89 27.53 17.76
N THR A 69 10.90 26.44 18.48
CA THR A 69 10.70 25.10 17.92
C THR A 69 9.24 24.73 18.07
N TYR A 70 8.56 24.59 16.95
CA TYR A 70 7.19 24.07 16.90
C TYR A 70 7.27 22.57 16.72
N HIS A 71 7.04 21.82 17.78
CA HIS A 71 6.70 20.43 17.66
C HIS A 71 5.24 20.33 17.24
N ASN A 72 4.95 19.62 16.16
CA ASN A 72 3.57 19.23 15.93
C ASN A 72 3.20 18.26 17.05
N ALA A 73 2.54 18.77 18.08
CA ALA A 73 2.17 18.02 19.29
C ALA A 73 1.16 16.89 19.04
N ASN A 74 0.65 16.78 17.83
CA ASN A 74 -0.08 15.62 17.37
C ASN A 74 0.89 14.51 16.94
N ASN A 75 1.64 14.01 17.90
CA ASN A 75 2.31 12.70 17.84
C ASN A 75 1.22 11.60 17.85
N SER A 76 0.21 11.74 17.00
CA SER A 76 -0.90 10.82 16.87
C SER A 76 -0.45 9.64 16.05
N ARG A 77 0.07 8.64 16.75
CA ARG A 77 0.28 7.32 16.15
C ARG A 77 -1.06 6.81 15.66
N ILE A 78 -1.11 6.45 14.40
CA ILE A 78 -2.32 5.87 13.80
C ILE A 78 -2.09 4.36 13.76
N HIS A 79 -3.04 3.60 14.31
CA HIS A 79 -3.02 2.16 14.27
C HIS A 79 -4.07 1.69 13.26
N ALA A 80 -3.71 0.70 12.46
CA ALA A 80 -4.63 0.05 11.55
C ALA A 80 -4.46 -1.47 11.62
N HIS A 81 -5.55 -2.17 11.38
CA HIS A 81 -5.62 -3.62 11.41
C HIS A 81 -6.16 -4.10 10.06
N GLU A 82 -5.47 -5.02 9.43
CA GLU A 82 -5.93 -5.65 8.21
C GLU A 82 -6.06 -7.15 8.42
N VAL A 83 -7.26 -7.66 8.16
CA VAL A 83 -7.56 -9.11 8.14
C VAL A 83 -7.81 -9.50 6.71
N THR A 84 -7.16 -10.56 6.27
CA THR A 84 -7.28 -11.06 4.90
C THR A 84 -7.64 -12.53 4.89
N ALA A 85 -8.42 -12.94 3.89
CA ALA A 85 -8.65 -14.32 3.56
C ALA A 85 -8.65 -14.47 2.03
N TYR A 86 -8.09 -15.56 1.54
CA TYR A 86 -8.09 -15.82 0.10
C TYR A 86 -8.29 -17.30 -0.19
N ALA A 87 -8.80 -17.56 -1.37
CA ALA A 87 -8.84 -18.88 -1.99
C ALA A 87 -8.60 -18.74 -3.49
N GLU A 88 -7.80 -19.63 -4.05
CA GLU A 88 -7.55 -19.72 -5.49
C GLU A 88 -7.51 -21.17 -5.94
N ASP A 89 -7.97 -21.46 -7.14
CA ASP A 89 -7.86 -22.76 -7.79
C ASP A 89 -7.21 -22.62 -9.15
N ASN A 90 -6.11 -23.35 -9.34
CA ASN A 90 -5.49 -23.57 -10.64
C ASN A 90 -6.10 -24.82 -11.26
N PHE A 91 -7.04 -24.63 -12.14
CA PHE A 91 -7.89 -25.64 -12.72
C PHE A 91 -7.49 -25.96 -14.15
N LYS A 92 -7.25 -27.26 -14.45
CA LYS A 92 -6.94 -27.74 -15.80
C LYS A 92 -8.17 -28.41 -16.41
N ILE A 93 -8.61 -27.91 -17.56
CA ILE A 93 -9.71 -28.47 -18.32
C ILE A 93 -9.14 -29.12 -19.59
N GLY A 94 -9.03 -30.43 -19.57
CA GLY A 94 -8.38 -31.17 -20.64
C GLY A 94 -6.91 -30.79 -20.79
N SER A 95 -6.38 -30.89 -22.01
CA SER A 95 -4.96 -30.57 -22.30
C SER A 95 -4.71 -29.13 -22.72
N ARG A 96 -5.76 -28.37 -23.06
CA ARG A 96 -5.65 -27.08 -23.74
C ARG A 96 -6.01 -25.87 -22.89
N LEU A 97 -6.90 -26.02 -21.89
CA LEU A 97 -7.39 -24.90 -21.11
C LEU A 97 -6.88 -24.99 -19.67
N ARG A 98 -6.30 -23.90 -19.18
CA ARG A 98 -5.98 -23.70 -17.78
C ARG A 98 -6.63 -22.42 -17.29
N LEU A 99 -7.31 -22.51 -16.18
CA LEU A 99 -7.95 -21.39 -15.49
C LEU A 99 -7.28 -21.21 -14.14
N ASN A 100 -7.07 -19.97 -13.75
CA ASN A 100 -6.80 -19.62 -12.37
C ASN A 100 -7.92 -18.72 -11.89
N LEU A 101 -8.63 -19.17 -10.89
CA LEU A 101 -9.77 -18.47 -10.29
C LEU A 101 -9.45 -18.18 -8.84
N GLY A 102 -9.22 -16.92 -8.53
CA GLY A 102 -8.86 -16.47 -7.19
C GLY A 102 -9.85 -15.43 -6.66
N LEU A 103 -10.09 -15.50 -5.37
CA LEU A 103 -10.85 -14.53 -4.64
C LEU A 103 -10.09 -14.14 -3.37
N HIS A 104 -9.86 -12.86 -3.20
CA HIS A 104 -9.23 -12.29 -2.01
C HIS A 104 -10.21 -11.34 -1.32
N LEU A 105 -10.43 -11.56 -0.04
CA LEU A 105 -11.23 -10.73 0.84
C LEU A 105 -10.30 -10.01 1.79
N SER A 106 -10.46 -8.70 1.96
CA SER A 106 -9.74 -7.93 2.97
C SER A 106 -10.69 -7.04 3.77
N LEU A 107 -10.48 -7.00 5.07
CA LEU A 107 -11.12 -6.10 6.01
C LEU A 107 -10.03 -5.22 6.63
N PHE A 108 -10.05 -3.94 6.33
CA PHE A 108 -9.12 -2.95 6.87
C PHE A 108 -9.86 -2.05 7.86
N HIS A 109 -9.39 -2.06 9.11
CA HIS A 109 -9.91 -1.23 10.20
C HIS A 109 -8.88 -0.19 10.59
N VAL A 110 -9.27 1.09 10.57
CA VAL A 110 -8.42 2.21 10.96
C VAL A 110 -9.27 3.27 11.64
N GLN A 111 -8.87 3.71 12.84
CA GLN A 111 -9.68 4.59 13.68
C GLN A 111 -11.10 3.98 13.84
N ASP A 112 -12.16 4.70 13.49
CA ASP A 112 -13.55 4.22 13.57
C ASP A 112 -14.11 3.81 12.19
N GLN A 113 -13.24 3.48 11.21
CA GLN A 113 -13.64 3.12 9.85
C GLN A 113 -13.28 1.69 9.51
N ASN A 114 -14.24 0.98 8.87
CA ASN A 114 -14.07 -0.35 8.33
C ASN A 114 -14.20 -0.32 6.81
N TYR A 115 -13.22 -0.88 6.12
CA TYR A 115 -13.21 -1.02 4.67
C TYR A 115 -13.16 -2.49 4.29
N LEU A 116 -14.28 -3.01 3.80
CA LEU A 116 -14.37 -4.37 3.27
C LEU A 116 -14.13 -4.34 1.76
N SER A 117 -13.30 -5.23 1.27
CA SER A 117 -12.97 -5.34 -0.14
C SER A 117 -12.98 -6.76 -0.63
N LEU A 118 -13.69 -6.98 -1.74
CA LEU A 118 -13.66 -8.22 -2.50
C LEU A 118 -12.83 -7.98 -3.78
N GLN A 119 -11.80 -8.80 -3.96
CA GLN A 119 -10.77 -8.65 -4.98
C GLN A 119 -10.64 -9.93 -5.81
N PRO A 120 -11.49 -10.13 -6.83
CA PRO A 120 -11.37 -11.25 -7.74
C PRO A 120 -10.12 -11.17 -8.61
N ARG A 121 -9.52 -12.33 -8.87
CA ARG A 121 -8.39 -12.55 -9.77
C ARG A 121 -8.74 -13.73 -10.67
N ILE A 122 -8.84 -13.48 -11.96
CA ILE A 122 -9.21 -14.49 -12.94
C ILE A 122 -8.17 -14.46 -14.04
N SER A 123 -7.62 -15.61 -14.38
CA SER A 123 -6.81 -15.74 -15.57
C SER A 123 -7.09 -17.04 -16.32
N ALA A 124 -7.04 -16.97 -17.63
CA ALA A 124 -7.25 -18.07 -18.52
C ALA A 124 -6.07 -18.19 -19.50
N ARG A 125 -5.64 -19.41 -19.74
CA ARG A 125 -4.69 -19.76 -20.79
C ARG A 125 -5.32 -20.83 -21.67
N TYR A 126 -5.48 -20.52 -22.95
CA TYR A 126 -6.02 -21.44 -23.93
C TYR A 126 -5.00 -21.71 -25.03
N GLN A 127 -4.63 -22.97 -25.21
CA GLN A 127 -3.77 -23.42 -26.29
C GLN A 127 -4.61 -23.74 -27.53
N LEU A 128 -4.57 -22.84 -28.49
CA LEU A 128 -5.37 -22.94 -29.71
C LEU A 128 -4.89 -24.12 -30.57
N ASN A 129 -3.57 -24.20 -30.77
CA ASN A 129 -2.87 -25.30 -31.46
C ASN A 129 -1.48 -25.52 -30.82
N LYS A 130 -0.59 -26.27 -31.46
CA LYS A 130 0.76 -26.56 -30.94
C LYS A 130 1.60 -25.28 -30.79
N ASP A 131 1.38 -24.30 -31.63
CA ASP A 131 2.24 -23.13 -31.80
C ASP A 131 1.60 -21.87 -31.21
N ILE A 132 0.27 -21.83 -31.02
CA ILE A 132 -0.46 -20.64 -30.60
C ILE A 132 -1.14 -20.84 -29.25
N THR A 133 -0.84 -19.93 -28.32
CA THR A 133 -1.48 -19.86 -27.01
C THR A 133 -2.01 -18.44 -26.77
N ILE A 134 -3.24 -18.35 -26.29
CA ILE A 134 -3.89 -17.09 -25.88
C ILE A 134 -3.99 -17.07 -24.36
N LYS A 135 -3.72 -15.89 -23.77
CA LYS A 135 -3.89 -15.65 -22.34
C LYS A 135 -4.73 -14.40 -22.13
N ALA A 136 -5.64 -14.47 -21.17
CA ALA A 136 -6.41 -13.32 -20.70
C ALA A 136 -6.44 -13.30 -19.19
N SER A 137 -6.45 -12.11 -18.60
CA SER A 137 -6.59 -11.98 -17.16
C SER A 137 -7.34 -10.71 -16.76
N TYR A 138 -8.00 -10.82 -15.63
CA TYR A 138 -8.64 -9.71 -14.92
C TYR A 138 -8.29 -9.78 -13.44
N THR A 139 -7.92 -8.63 -12.89
CA THR A 139 -7.63 -8.49 -11.46
C THR A 139 -8.21 -7.18 -10.94
N LYS A 140 -8.89 -7.26 -9.82
CA LYS A 140 -9.28 -6.10 -9.02
C LYS A 140 -8.43 -6.05 -7.76
N MET A 141 -7.90 -4.87 -7.44
CA MET A 141 -7.06 -4.64 -6.27
C MET A 141 -7.52 -3.40 -5.51
N ASN A 142 -7.34 -3.40 -4.20
CA ASN A 142 -7.53 -2.25 -3.34
C ASN A 142 -6.23 -1.94 -2.60
N GLN A 143 -5.97 -0.65 -2.38
CA GLN A 143 -4.81 -0.16 -1.63
C GLN A 143 -5.28 0.71 -0.47
N TYR A 144 -4.81 0.41 0.74
CA TYR A 144 -5.22 1.08 1.97
C TYR A 144 -4.18 2.05 2.53
N VAL A 145 -2.97 2.00 2.01
CA VAL A 145 -1.86 2.86 2.44
C VAL A 145 -1.41 3.69 1.25
N HIS A 146 -1.34 5.00 1.44
CA HIS A 146 -0.97 5.96 0.41
C HIS A 146 0.31 6.68 0.76
N LEU A 147 1.14 6.92 -0.27
CA LEU A 147 2.27 7.83 -0.17
C LEU A 147 1.80 9.23 -0.55
N LEU A 148 1.82 10.15 0.41
CA LEU A 148 1.63 11.57 0.13
C LEU A 148 2.98 12.18 -0.18
N SER A 149 3.16 12.57 -1.45
CA SER A 149 4.30 13.38 -1.89
C SER A 149 3.82 14.81 -2.07
N SER A 150 4.40 15.74 -1.35
CA SER A 150 3.87 17.12 -1.29
C SER A 150 4.42 18.05 -2.35
N MET A 151 5.54 17.69 -3.05
CA MET A 151 6.10 18.56 -4.12
C MET A 151 7.06 17.80 -5.05
N PRO A 152 7.10 18.16 -6.35
CA PRO A 152 8.03 17.58 -7.32
C PRO A 152 9.47 18.10 -7.19
N ILE A 153 9.75 19.07 -6.33
CA ILE A 153 11.07 19.70 -6.22
C ILE A 153 11.56 19.64 -4.77
N ALA A 154 12.55 18.79 -4.53
CA ALA A 154 13.64 18.90 -3.56
C ALA A 154 13.37 18.83 -2.06
N MET A 155 12.22 18.36 -1.59
CA MET A 155 12.12 17.94 -0.19
C MET A 155 11.59 16.51 -0.10
N PRO A 156 12.27 15.58 0.56
CA PRO A 156 11.74 14.24 0.80
C PRO A 156 10.66 14.34 1.89
N THR A 157 9.50 14.87 1.52
CA THR A 157 8.33 14.95 2.40
C THR A 157 7.35 13.82 2.14
N ASP A 158 7.88 12.67 1.76
CA ASP A 158 7.09 11.48 1.52
C ASP A 158 6.51 10.98 2.84
N LEU A 159 5.21 11.16 3.00
CA LEU A 159 4.48 10.76 4.19
C LEU A 159 3.56 9.59 3.87
N TRP A 160 3.81 8.46 4.50
CA TRP A 160 2.93 7.32 4.42
C TRP A 160 1.71 7.50 5.33
N VAL A 161 0.53 7.47 4.74
CA VAL A 161 -0.73 7.63 5.46
C VAL A 161 -1.69 6.49 5.16
N PRO A 162 -2.41 5.99 6.16
CA PRO A 162 -3.49 5.05 5.93
C PRO A 162 -4.71 5.76 5.35
N VAL A 163 -5.61 4.97 4.77
CA VAL A 163 -6.97 5.43 4.49
C VAL A 163 -7.65 5.90 5.76
N THR A 164 -8.52 6.89 5.64
CA THR A 164 -9.28 7.48 6.75
C THR A 164 -10.70 7.74 6.27
N LYS A 165 -11.58 8.25 7.14
CA LYS A 165 -12.91 8.69 6.73
C LYS A 165 -12.89 9.64 5.51
N LYS A 166 -11.85 10.47 5.40
CA LYS A 166 -11.69 11.45 4.30
C LYS A 166 -10.94 10.88 3.09
N ILE A 167 -10.01 9.96 3.31
CA ILE A 167 -9.18 9.35 2.27
C ILE A 167 -9.63 7.90 2.09
N LYS A 168 -10.34 7.64 1.00
CA LYS A 168 -10.88 6.31 0.70
C LYS A 168 -9.81 5.40 0.08
N PRO A 169 -9.97 4.05 0.17
CA PRO A 169 -9.09 3.10 -0.50
C PRO A 169 -9.03 3.36 -2.01
N MET A 170 -7.84 3.31 -2.57
CA MET A 170 -7.65 3.34 -4.01
C MET A 170 -8.07 1.99 -4.59
N ARG A 171 -8.74 2.01 -5.74
CA ARG A 171 -9.21 0.82 -6.45
C ARG A 171 -8.57 0.78 -7.83
N SER A 172 -8.09 -0.39 -8.20
CA SER A 172 -7.54 -0.66 -9.52
C SER A 172 -8.24 -1.85 -10.16
N HIS A 173 -8.52 -1.73 -11.46
CA HIS A 173 -9.00 -2.82 -12.31
C HIS A 173 -7.98 -3.01 -13.43
N GLN A 174 -7.42 -4.20 -13.51
CA GLN A 174 -6.42 -4.53 -14.51
C GLN A 174 -6.96 -5.62 -15.43
N TYR A 175 -6.87 -5.38 -16.72
CA TYR A 175 -7.21 -6.32 -17.78
C TYR A 175 -5.95 -6.55 -18.61
N ALA A 176 -5.65 -7.80 -18.93
CA ALA A 176 -4.56 -8.12 -19.83
C ALA A 176 -4.99 -9.19 -20.83
N LEU A 177 -4.57 -9.03 -22.09
CA LEU A 177 -4.75 -9.98 -23.17
C LEU A 177 -3.43 -10.14 -23.90
N GLY A 178 -3.03 -11.39 -24.17
CA GLY A 178 -1.78 -11.70 -24.87
C GLY A 178 -1.89 -12.93 -25.73
N GLY A 179 -1.20 -12.93 -26.86
CA GLY A 179 -0.99 -14.06 -27.73
C GLY A 179 0.49 -14.45 -27.79
N TYR A 180 0.77 -15.73 -27.83
CA TYR A 180 2.13 -16.29 -27.92
C TYR A 180 2.18 -17.26 -29.09
N TYR A 181 3.21 -17.11 -29.92
CA TYR A 181 3.55 -18.00 -30.99
C TYR A 181 4.93 -18.62 -30.71
N THR A 182 5.05 -19.94 -30.85
CA THR A 182 6.31 -20.69 -30.57
C THR A 182 6.77 -21.41 -31.81
#